data_22c6f918bffdb948c9eb0b107e24fbd9
#
_entry.id   22c6f918bffdb948c9eb0b107e24fbd9
#
_cell.length_a   1.000
_cell.length_b   1.000
_cell.length_c   1.000
_cell.angle_alpha   90.00
_cell.angle_beta   90.00
_cell.angle_gamma   90.00
#
_symmetry.space_group_name_H-M   'P 1'
#
loop_
_entity.id
_entity.type
_entity.pdbx_description
1 polymer ?
#
loop_
_entity_poly.entity_id
_entity_poly.type
_entity_poly.pdbx_seq_one_letter_code
_entity_poly.pdbx_strand_id
1 'polypeptide(L)'
;MAPERTDSPDGTSPSRRRPRPRRRYAPGEDTRERILTAAVDHFSRYGYTNTSIARIATDAGISDAAVIHHFGTKKELFLTAVDVREQPFVPVVAQSGSARELFEQFVSSVRESMAHPELVRFRAVLNGEALLESNPASERLRSNMSRILAALVPVLERGIADGELKPDTDARQVILELLALNDGVRSQWATLPDEIDLPAVFATAADALLARISVDGRGLSRDGQQ
;
A
#
# COMPACT_ATOMS: atom_id res chain seq x y z
N MET A 1 7.65 6.78 79.97
CA MET A 1 8.38 5.65 79.41
C MET A 1 7.87 5.48 77.99
N ALA A 2 8.62 6.00 77.02
CA ALA A 2 8.31 5.98 75.61
C ALA A 2 8.93 4.72 74.97
N PRO A 3 8.32 4.17 73.92
CA PRO A 3 9.08 3.37 72.98
C PRO A 3 9.22 4.04 71.64
N GLU A 4 10.33 3.75 71.08
CA GLU A 4 11.02 4.17 69.87
C GLU A 4 10.22 4.10 68.59
N ARG A 5 10.53 5.06 67.72
CA ARG A 5 10.21 5.06 66.28
C ARG A 5 11.27 4.27 65.56
N THR A 6 10.86 3.28 64.76
CA THR A 6 11.70 2.68 63.74
C THR A 6 11.33 3.29 62.38
N ASP A 7 12.25 4.00 61.83
CA ASP A 7 12.31 4.52 60.45
C ASP A 7 12.60 3.40 59.49
N SER A 8 11.86 3.30 58.40
CA SER A 8 12.25 2.51 57.20
C SER A 8 12.00 3.33 55.98
N PRO A 9 13.03 3.58 55.16
CA PRO A 9 12.86 4.28 53.88
C PRO A 9 12.70 3.25 52.76
N ASP A 10 11.57 3.25 52.10
CA ASP A 10 11.46 2.62 50.82
C ASP A 10 10.98 3.64 49.79
N GLY A 11 11.99 4.28 49.18
CA GLY A 11 11.84 5.26 48.13
C GLY A 11 12.03 4.66 46.75
N THR A 12 10.99 4.02 46.22
CA THR A 12 10.99 3.60 44.79
C THR A 12 10.39 4.72 43.94
N SER A 13 11.25 5.59 43.43
CA SER A 13 10.91 6.57 42.41
C SER A 13 10.55 5.88 41.07
N PRO A 14 9.42 6.24 40.44
CA PRO A 14 9.09 5.74 39.12
C PRO A 14 10.05 6.30 38.08
N SER A 15 10.75 5.40 37.38
CA SER A 15 11.61 5.69 36.26
C SER A 15 10.87 6.51 35.19
N ARG A 16 11.25 7.77 35.02
CA ARG A 16 10.82 8.63 33.90
C ARG A 16 11.34 8.03 32.59
N ARG A 17 10.45 7.39 31.82
CA ARG A 17 10.72 6.99 30.45
C ARG A 17 11.12 8.24 29.65
N ARG A 18 12.36 8.27 29.18
CA ARG A 18 12.85 9.28 28.26
C ARG A 18 12.00 9.25 26.98
N PRO A 19 11.51 10.42 26.49
CA PRO A 19 10.82 10.48 25.20
C PRO A 19 11.78 10.03 24.10
N ARG A 20 11.32 9.15 23.22
CA ARG A 20 12.06 8.80 22.00
C ARG A 20 12.32 10.07 21.19
N PRO A 21 13.52 10.28 20.62
CA PRO A 21 13.82 11.45 19.82
C PRO A 21 12.89 11.46 18.61
N ARG A 22 12.05 12.49 18.49
CA ARG A 22 11.35 12.84 17.26
C ARG A 22 12.44 13.08 16.19
N ARG A 23 12.41 12.32 15.10
CA ARG A 23 13.22 12.60 13.91
C ARG A 23 12.94 14.06 13.53
N ARG A 24 13.95 14.92 13.67
CA ARG A 24 13.90 16.29 13.16
C ARG A 24 14.04 16.19 11.64
N TYR A 25 12.91 16.18 10.93
CA TYR A 25 12.90 16.44 9.50
C TYR A 25 13.36 17.88 9.26
N ALA A 26 14.15 18.11 8.19
CA ALA A 26 14.48 19.47 7.77
C ALA A 26 13.16 20.20 7.38
N PRO A 27 13.03 21.52 7.65
CA PRO A 27 11.77 22.25 7.41
C PRO A 27 11.21 22.11 5.98
N GLY A 28 12.05 21.86 4.99
CA GLY A 28 11.66 21.66 3.60
C GLY A 28 11.11 20.26 3.30
N GLU A 29 11.56 19.23 4.02
CA GLU A 29 11.04 17.86 3.88
C GLU A 29 9.62 17.75 4.46
N ASP A 30 9.37 18.36 5.62
CA ASP A 30 8.03 18.44 6.23
C ASP A 30 7.03 19.14 5.30
N THR A 31 7.44 20.24 4.68
CA THR A 31 6.59 20.96 3.72
C THR A 31 6.29 20.13 2.48
N ARG A 32 7.28 19.44 1.93
CA ARG A 32 7.11 18.57 0.76
C ARG A 32 6.16 17.42 1.04
N GLU A 33 6.25 16.80 2.22
CA GLU A 33 5.37 15.72 2.64
C GLU A 33 3.92 16.19 2.85
N ARG A 34 3.72 17.37 3.44
CA ARG A 34 2.39 18.00 3.59
C ARG A 34 1.73 18.28 2.24
N ILE A 35 2.47 18.82 1.26
CA ILE A 35 1.97 19.03 -0.08
C ILE A 35 1.55 17.70 -0.71
N LEU A 36 2.38 16.67 -0.58
CA LEU A 36 2.15 15.38 -1.19
C LEU A 36 0.92 14.68 -0.58
N THR A 37 0.76 14.76 0.73
CA THR A 37 -0.43 14.25 1.43
C THR A 37 -1.71 14.95 0.96
N ALA A 38 -1.71 16.28 0.89
CA ALA A 38 -2.84 17.04 0.37
C ALA A 38 -3.11 16.71 -1.11
N ALA A 39 -2.05 16.55 -1.92
CA ALA A 39 -2.19 16.19 -3.33
C ALA A 39 -2.82 14.79 -3.52
N VAL A 40 -2.39 13.80 -2.76
CA VAL A 40 -2.99 12.45 -2.78
C VAL A 40 -4.47 12.51 -2.42
N ASP A 41 -4.84 13.25 -1.37
CA ASP A 41 -6.25 13.41 -0.98
C ASP A 41 -7.08 14.05 -2.09
N HIS A 42 -6.60 15.16 -2.67
CA HIS A 42 -7.30 15.83 -3.77
C HIS A 42 -7.41 14.97 -5.03
N PHE A 43 -6.32 14.31 -5.44
CA PHE A 43 -6.36 13.44 -6.62
C PHE A 43 -7.23 12.19 -6.39
N SER A 44 -7.30 11.68 -5.17
CA SER A 44 -8.17 10.54 -4.83
C SER A 44 -9.66 10.88 -4.87
N ARG A 45 -10.02 12.15 -4.64
CA ARG A 45 -11.42 12.60 -4.62
C ARG A 45 -11.91 13.16 -5.95
N TYR A 46 -11.04 13.88 -6.67
CA TYR A 46 -11.44 14.68 -7.82
C TYR A 46 -10.77 14.26 -9.14
N GLY A 47 -9.84 13.31 -9.08
CA GLY A 47 -9.01 12.91 -10.21
C GLY A 47 -7.98 13.97 -10.61
N TYR A 48 -7.21 13.67 -11.66
CA TYR A 48 -6.19 14.60 -12.15
C TYR A 48 -6.78 15.89 -12.69
N THR A 49 -7.79 15.78 -13.58
CA THR A 49 -8.32 16.92 -14.34
C THR A 49 -8.93 17.99 -13.42
N ASN A 50 -9.75 17.59 -12.46
CA ASN A 50 -10.52 18.49 -11.60
C ASN A 50 -9.77 18.98 -10.36
N THR A 51 -8.57 18.51 -10.10
CA THR A 51 -7.72 19.01 -9.02
C THR A 51 -6.96 20.26 -9.45
N SER A 52 -6.83 21.27 -8.57
CA SER A 52 -6.04 22.48 -8.81
C SER A 52 -4.91 22.63 -7.77
N ILE A 53 -3.80 23.26 -8.19
CA ILE A 53 -2.68 23.59 -7.30
C ILE A 53 -3.15 24.47 -6.14
N ALA A 54 -4.02 25.46 -6.41
CA ALA A 54 -4.53 26.38 -5.38
C ALA A 54 -5.26 25.66 -4.25
N ARG A 55 -6.09 24.65 -4.57
CA ARG A 55 -6.76 23.85 -3.54
C ARG A 55 -5.78 23.03 -2.72
N ILE A 56 -4.82 22.37 -3.37
CA ILE A 56 -3.77 21.61 -2.69
C ILE A 56 -2.96 22.53 -1.77
N ALA A 57 -2.57 23.72 -2.24
CA ALA A 57 -1.81 24.70 -1.48
C ALA A 57 -2.59 25.16 -0.22
N THR A 58 -3.89 25.44 -0.38
CA THR A 58 -4.77 25.83 0.73
C THR A 58 -4.79 24.75 1.82
N ASP A 59 -5.02 23.49 1.44
CA ASP A 59 -5.10 22.38 2.40
C ASP A 59 -3.73 22.03 3.01
N ALA A 60 -2.66 22.21 2.25
CA ALA A 60 -1.30 22.09 2.77
C ALA A 60 -0.87 23.28 3.67
N GLY A 61 -1.66 24.36 3.73
CA GLY A 61 -1.37 25.56 4.54
C GLY A 61 -0.16 26.34 4.03
N ILE A 62 -0.01 26.46 2.68
CA ILE A 62 1.09 27.19 2.01
C ILE A 62 0.58 27.95 0.79
N SER A 63 1.45 28.69 0.11
CA SER A 63 1.10 29.38 -1.13
C SER A 63 1.23 28.49 -2.36
N ASP A 64 0.48 28.80 -3.44
CA ASP A 64 0.61 28.15 -4.75
C ASP A 64 2.05 28.19 -5.26
N ALA A 65 2.71 29.33 -5.09
CA ALA A 65 4.11 29.52 -5.47
C ALA A 65 5.05 28.54 -4.74
N ALA A 66 4.77 28.24 -3.46
CA ALA A 66 5.54 27.25 -2.71
C ALA A 66 5.31 25.83 -3.25
N VAL A 67 4.08 25.45 -3.62
CA VAL A 67 3.82 24.15 -4.28
C VAL A 67 4.60 24.03 -5.58
N ILE A 68 4.54 25.07 -6.42
CA ILE A 68 5.27 25.12 -7.70
C ILE A 68 6.79 25.08 -7.47
N HIS A 69 7.29 25.75 -6.44
CA HIS A 69 8.72 25.68 -6.09
C HIS A 69 9.17 24.26 -5.74
N HIS A 70 8.35 23.49 -5.02
CA HIS A 70 8.69 22.13 -4.59
C HIS A 70 8.51 21.06 -5.67
N PHE A 71 7.55 21.21 -6.55
CA PHE A 71 7.14 20.17 -7.50
C PHE A 71 7.11 20.60 -8.97
N GLY A 72 7.34 21.86 -9.29
CA GLY A 72 7.33 22.38 -10.64
C GLY A 72 5.90 22.57 -11.18
N THR A 73 5.27 21.53 -11.66
CA THR A 73 3.94 21.58 -12.30
C THR A 73 2.94 20.65 -11.59
N LYS A 74 1.64 20.86 -11.86
CA LYS A 74 0.59 19.91 -11.43
C LYS A 74 0.87 18.49 -11.93
N LYS A 75 1.40 18.37 -13.16
CA LYS A 75 1.77 17.07 -13.74
C LYS A 75 2.87 16.39 -12.95
N GLU A 76 3.92 17.09 -12.59
CA GLU A 76 5.05 16.56 -11.81
C GLU A 76 4.63 16.20 -10.40
N LEU A 77 3.81 17.03 -9.75
CA LEU A 77 3.21 16.71 -8.45
C LEU A 77 2.36 15.43 -8.53
N PHE A 78 1.51 15.30 -9.55
CA PHE A 78 0.69 14.12 -9.77
C PHE A 78 1.53 12.87 -10.00
N LEU A 79 2.55 12.94 -10.85
CA LEU A 79 3.44 11.81 -11.10
C LEU A 79 4.24 11.41 -9.85
N THR A 80 4.62 12.39 -9.02
CA THR A 80 5.25 12.11 -7.72
C THR A 80 4.27 11.40 -6.77
N ALA A 81 3.00 11.80 -6.73
CA ALA A 81 1.97 11.12 -5.95
C ALA A 81 1.75 9.68 -6.43
N VAL A 82 1.78 9.44 -7.74
CA VAL A 82 1.73 8.10 -8.33
C VAL A 82 2.93 7.27 -7.86
N ASP A 83 4.14 7.83 -7.89
CA ASP A 83 5.36 7.11 -7.46
C ASP A 83 5.34 6.71 -5.99
N VAL A 84 4.92 7.62 -5.11
CA VAL A 84 4.79 7.31 -3.67
C VAL A 84 3.82 6.16 -3.43
N ARG A 85 2.75 6.10 -4.20
CA ARG A 85 1.79 4.99 -4.13
C ARG A 85 2.38 3.67 -4.63
N GLU A 86 3.22 3.73 -5.66
CA GLU A 86 3.81 2.55 -6.32
C GLU A 86 5.00 1.94 -5.56
N GLN A 87 5.56 2.67 -4.60
CA GLN A 87 6.66 2.18 -3.75
C GLN A 87 6.12 1.35 -2.58
N PRO A 88 6.74 0.36 -2.12
CA PRO A 88 7.84 -0.55 -2.48
C PRO A 88 7.37 -2.00 -2.72
N PHE A 89 6.13 -2.21 -3.19
CA PHE A 89 5.47 -3.52 -3.23
C PHE A 89 6.22 -4.54 -4.12
N VAL A 90 6.51 -4.15 -5.35
CA VAL A 90 7.12 -5.07 -6.33
C VAL A 90 8.49 -5.64 -5.89
N PRO A 91 9.42 -4.83 -5.35
CA PRO A 91 10.72 -5.36 -4.92
C PRO A 91 10.61 -6.38 -3.77
N VAL A 92 9.65 -6.22 -2.87
CA VAL A 92 9.44 -7.13 -1.73
C VAL A 92 8.87 -8.46 -2.24
N VAL A 93 7.79 -8.40 -3.02
CA VAL A 93 7.08 -9.60 -3.50
C VAL A 93 7.91 -10.38 -4.52
N ALA A 94 8.74 -9.71 -5.33
CA ALA A 94 9.64 -10.38 -6.28
C ALA A 94 10.74 -11.22 -5.61
N GLN A 95 10.99 -11.03 -4.31
CA GLN A 95 11.94 -11.81 -3.52
C GLN A 95 11.32 -13.03 -2.84
N SER A 96 10.02 -13.29 -3.04
CA SER A 96 9.35 -14.45 -2.49
C SER A 96 10.04 -15.73 -2.91
N GLY A 97 10.32 -16.61 -1.94
CA GLY A 97 10.96 -17.90 -2.15
C GLY A 97 10.02 -18.94 -2.73
N SER A 98 8.69 -18.75 -2.61
CA SER A 98 7.67 -19.68 -3.08
C SER A 98 6.45 -18.95 -3.61
N ALA A 99 5.57 -19.67 -4.34
CA ALA A 99 4.28 -19.13 -4.78
C ALA A 99 3.37 -18.79 -3.59
N ARG A 100 3.35 -19.62 -2.55
CA ARG A 100 2.60 -19.39 -1.33
C ARG A 100 3.03 -18.11 -0.64
N GLU A 101 4.32 -17.89 -0.46
CA GLU A 101 4.85 -16.67 0.14
C GLU A 101 4.47 -15.42 -0.67
N LEU A 102 4.46 -15.50 -2.00
CA LEU A 102 3.99 -14.43 -2.87
C LEU A 102 2.53 -14.06 -2.56
N PHE A 103 1.64 -15.03 -2.44
CA PHE A 103 0.24 -14.80 -2.11
C PHE A 103 0.07 -14.24 -0.69
N GLU A 104 0.82 -14.74 0.30
CA GLU A 104 0.82 -14.23 1.68
C GLU A 104 1.24 -12.75 1.72
N GLN A 105 2.28 -12.39 0.99
CA GLN A 105 2.75 -11.00 0.88
C GLN A 105 1.71 -10.09 0.21
N PHE A 106 0.98 -10.58 -0.80
CA PHE A 106 -0.14 -9.83 -1.37
C PHE A 106 -1.23 -9.56 -0.33
N VAL A 107 -1.65 -10.58 0.41
CA VAL A 107 -2.67 -10.45 1.46
C VAL A 107 -2.20 -9.50 2.57
N SER A 108 -0.94 -9.60 3.00
CA SER A 108 -0.35 -8.68 3.99
C SER A 108 -0.37 -7.24 3.49
N SER A 109 0.06 -7.02 2.25
CA SER A 109 0.10 -5.67 1.66
C SER A 109 -1.27 -5.03 1.53
N VAL A 110 -2.30 -5.82 1.23
CA VAL A 110 -3.69 -5.33 1.20
C VAL A 110 -4.14 -4.93 2.60
N ARG A 111 -3.85 -5.72 3.61
CA ARG A 111 -4.17 -5.40 5.01
C ARG A 111 -3.44 -4.15 5.48
N GLU A 112 -2.15 -4.05 5.22
CA GLU A 112 -1.32 -2.90 5.57
C GLU A 112 -1.79 -1.60 4.87
N SER A 113 -2.28 -1.71 3.63
CA SER A 113 -2.78 -0.56 2.88
C SER A 113 -3.97 0.14 3.54
N MET A 114 -4.70 -0.55 4.42
CA MET A 114 -5.82 0.03 5.18
C MET A 114 -5.39 1.06 6.23
N ALA A 115 -4.10 1.14 6.56
CA ALA A 115 -3.56 2.25 7.35
C ALA A 115 -3.60 3.60 6.58
N HIS A 116 -3.74 3.54 5.23
CA HIS A 116 -3.75 4.69 4.32
C HIS A 116 -4.89 4.58 3.31
N PRO A 117 -6.16 4.69 3.75
CA PRO A 117 -7.34 4.50 2.89
C PRO A 117 -7.42 5.49 1.74
N GLU A 118 -6.82 6.69 1.89
CA GLU A 118 -6.69 7.68 0.82
C GLU A 118 -5.84 7.18 -0.34
N LEU A 119 -4.78 6.40 -0.08
CA LEU A 119 -3.94 5.78 -1.12
C LEU A 119 -4.69 4.65 -1.83
N VAL A 120 -5.52 3.90 -1.10
CA VAL A 120 -6.37 2.84 -1.70
C VAL A 120 -7.37 3.46 -2.68
N ARG A 121 -8.05 4.57 -2.28
CA ARG A 121 -8.94 5.32 -3.17
C ARG A 121 -8.19 5.91 -4.36
N PHE A 122 -7.04 6.53 -4.11
CA PHE A 122 -6.22 7.10 -5.17
C PHE A 122 -5.89 6.06 -6.24
N ARG A 123 -5.56 4.82 -5.82
CA ARG A 123 -5.32 3.72 -6.76
C ARG A 123 -6.54 3.40 -7.61
N ALA A 124 -7.72 3.29 -7.00
CA ALA A 124 -8.94 2.97 -7.72
C ALA A 124 -9.28 4.04 -8.78
N VAL A 125 -9.18 5.32 -8.41
CA VAL A 125 -9.38 6.46 -9.33
C VAL A 125 -8.33 6.46 -10.45
N LEU A 126 -7.06 6.28 -10.09
CA LEU A 126 -5.95 6.28 -11.03
C LEU A 126 -6.09 5.18 -12.08
N ASN A 127 -6.47 3.96 -11.68
CA ASN A 127 -6.67 2.85 -12.62
C ASN A 127 -7.80 3.14 -13.60
N GLY A 128 -8.89 3.79 -13.17
CA GLY A 128 -9.97 4.22 -14.05
C GLY A 128 -9.54 5.33 -15.01
N GLU A 129 -8.88 6.37 -14.51
CA GLU A 129 -8.41 7.51 -15.33
C GLU A 129 -7.26 7.13 -16.28
N ALA A 130 -6.49 6.10 -15.98
CA ALA A 130 -5.36 5.65 -16.81
C ALA A 130 -5.79 5.13 -18.18
N LEU A 131 -7.08 4.79 -18.34
CA LEU A 131 -7.67 4.40 -19.62
C LEU A 131 -7.86 5.61 -20.55
N LEU A 132 -7.80 6.83 -20.01
CA LEU A 132 -7.91 8.06 -20.80
C LEU A 132 -6.53 8.41 -21.37
N GLU A 133 -6.43 8.60 -22.69
CA GLU A 133 -5.18 8.98 -23.37
C GLU A 133 -4.58 10.29 -22.83
N SER A 134 -5.43 11.19 -22.32
CA SER A 134 -5.01 12.47 -21.75
C SER A 134 -4.43 12.39 -20.34
N ASN A 135 -4.51 11.23 -19.66
CA ASN A 135 -3.97 11.10 -18.31
C ASN A 135 -2.43 11.03 -18.34
N PRO A 136 -1.73 11.94 -17.64
CA PRO A 136 -0.27 11.98 -17.68
C PRO A 136 0.42 10.75 -17.07
N ALA A 137 -0.29 9.91 -16.30
CA ALA A 137 0.25 8.69 -15.71
C ALA A 137 0.09 7.45 -16.58
N SER A 138 -0.64 7.49 -17.72
CA SER A 138 -0.98 6.32 -18.52
C SER A 138 0.25 5.52 -18.97
N GLU A 139 1.32 6.19 -19.42
CA GLU A 139 2.58 5.54 -19.81
C GLU A 139 3.29 4.90 -18.62
N ARG A 140 3.29 5.61 -17.49
CA ARG A 140 3.90 5.13 -16.25
C ARG A 140 3.21 3.89 -15.71
N LEU A 141 1.88 3.84 -15.78
CA LEU A 141 1.08 2.68 -15.36
C LEU A 141 1.27 1.49 -16.30
N ARG A 142 1.35 1.71 -17.61
CA ARG A 142 1.71 0.65 -18.57
C ARG A 142 3.10 0.06 -18.27
N SER A 143 4.09 0.92 -18.10
CA SER A 143 5.45 0.49 -17.76
C SER A 143 5.49 -0.25 -16.42
N ASN A 144 4.73 0.22 -15.42
CA ASN A 144 4.63 -0.45 -14.13
C ASN A 144 4.00 -1.83 -14.23
N MET A 145 2.90 -1.99 -14.98
CA MET A 145 2.28 -3.30 -15.23
C MET A 145 3.25 -4.28 -15.86
N SER A 146 4.01 -3.83 -16.87
CA SER A 146 5.04 -4.67 -17.50
C SER A 146 6.13 -5.11 -16.50
N ARG A 147 6.57 -4.20 -15.62
CA ARG A 147 7.56 -4.53 -14.56
C ARG A 147 6.99 -5.50 -13.53
N ILE A 148 5.73 -5.34 -13.14
CA ILE A 148 5.05 -6.26 -12.21
C ILE A 148 5.02 -7.66 -12.81
N LEU A 149 4.56 -7.82 -14.03
CA LEU A 149 4.52 -9.13 -14.71
C LEU A 149 5.92 -9.74 -14.82
N ALA A 150 6.92 -8.96 -15.26
CA ALA A 150 8.30 -9.43 -15.38
C ALA A 150 8.91 -9.87 -14.02
N ALA A 151 8.48 -9.27 -12.93
CA ALA A 151 8.98 -9.60 -11.60
C ALA A 151 8.26 -10.82 -10.97
N LEU A 152 6.94 -10.95 -11.17
CA LEU A 152 6.12 -11.91 -10.43
C LEU A 152 5.91 -13.23 -11.17
N VAL A 153 5.82 -13.22 -12.51
CA VAL A 153 5.63 -14.44 -13.30
C VAL A 153 6.74 -15.46 -13.02
N PRO A 154 8.04 -15.10 -12.98
CA PRO A 154 9.11 -16.06 -12.67
C PRO A 154 9.00 -16.70 -11.26
N VAL A 155 8.33 -16.06 -10.29
CA VAL A 155 8.11 -16.66 -8.97
C VAL A 155 7.18 -17.89 -9.10
N LEU A 156 6.08 -17.75 -9.85
CA LEU A 156 5.15 -18.86 -10.07
C LEU A 156 5.76 -19.94 -10.99
N GLU A 157 6.54 -19.56 -12.00
CA GLU A 157 7.25 -20.52 -12.87
C GLU A 157 8.22 -21.38 -12.04
N ARG A 158 8.91 -20.80 -11.05
CA ARG A 158 9.72 -21.60 -10.11
C ARG A 158 8.85 -22.53 -9.27
N GLY A 159 7.71 -22.04 -8.73
CA GLY A 159 6.77 -22.89 -7.99
C GLY A 159 6.24 -24.07 -8.80
N ILE A 160 6.07 -23.93 -10.13
CA ILE A 160 5.72 -25.03 -11.04
C ILE A 160 6.90 -26.01 -11.17
N ALA A 161 8.11 -25.49 -11.39
CA ALA A 161 9.31 -26.31 -11.54
C ALA A 161 9.65 -27.10 -10.26
N ASP A 162 9.42 -26.51 -9.10
CA ASP A 162 9.67 -27.13 -7.79
C ASP A 162 8.53 -28.06 -7.33
N GLY A 163 7.44 -28.18 -8.11
CA GLY A 163 6.29 -29.03 -7.79
C GLY A 163 5.35 -28.50 -6.71
N GLU A 164 5.45 -27.22 -6.36
CA GLU A 164 4.51 -26.53 -5.47
C GLU A 164 3.18 -26.30 -6.18
N LEU A 165 3.23 -25.90 -7.45
CA LEU A 165 2.09 -25.63 -8.31
C LEU A 165 1.89 -26.73 -9.34
N LYS A 166 0.66 -26.90 -9.82
CA LYS A 166 0.29 -27.86 -10.87
C LYS A 166 1.04 -27.55 -12.16
N PRO A 167 1.48 -28.58 -12.89
CA PRO A 167 2.32 -28.42 -14.10
C PRO A 167 1.58 -27.76 -15.29
N ASP A 168 0.25 -27.76 -15.27
CA ASP A 168 -0.60 -27.12 -16.27
C ASP A 168 -1.00 -25.66 -15.91
N THR A 169 -0.39 -25.10 -14.86
CA THR A 169 -0.65 -23.73 -14.41
C THR A 169 -0.04 -22.72 -15.40
N ASP A 170 -0.85 -21.82 -15.93
CA ASP A 170 -0.37 -20.62 -16.62
C ASP A 170 0.00 -19.55 -15.60
N ALA A 171 1.30 -19.42 -15.31
CA ALA A 171 1.84 -18.47 -14.33
C ALA A 171 1.43 -17.02 -14.63
N ARG A 172 1.45 -16.63 -15.91
CA ARG A 172 1.10 -15.28 -16.34
C ARG A 172 -0.39 -14.99 -16.11
N GLN A 173 -1.26 -15.95 -16.47
CA GLN A 173 -2.69 -15.84 -16.25
C GLN A 173 -3.02 -15.69 -14.76
N VAL A 174 -2.40 -16.50 -13.90
CA VAL A 174 -2.58 -16.44 -12.46
C VAL A 174 -2.20 -15.06 -11.87
N ILE A 175 -1.07 -14.50 -12.31
CA ILE A 175 -0.69 -13.14 -11.87
C ILE A 175 -1.71 -12.09 -12.35
N LEU A 176 -2.22 -12.19 -13.56
CA LEU A 176 -3.26 -11.30 -14.07
C LEU A 176 -4.56 -11.43 -13.26
N GLU A 177 -4.98 -12.64 -12.91
CA GLU A 177 -6.14 -12.88 -12.04
C GLU A 177 -5.94 -12.27 -10.66
N LEU A 178 -4.78 -12.45 -10.04
CA LEU A 178 -4.46 -11.90 -8.72
C LEU A 178 -4.47 -10.36 -8.72
N LEU A 179 -3.92 -9.74 -9.78
CA LEU A 179 -3.96 -8.28 -9.95
C LEU A 179 -5.37 -7.77 -10.20
N ALA A 180 -6.17 -8.47 -11.02
CA ALA A 180 -7.56 -8.12 -11.29
C ALA A 180 -8.42 -8.20 -10.03
N LEU A 181 -8.23 -9.24 -9.19
CA LEU A 181 -8.86 -9.36 -7.89
C LEU A 181 -8.48 -8.18 -6.98
N ASN A 182 -7.20 -7.87 -6.89
CA ASN A 182 -6.70 -6.78 -6.05
C ASN A 182 -7.29 -5.42 -6.46
N ASP A 183 -7.30 -5.11 -7.75
CA ASP A 183 -7.82 -3.84 -8.26
C ASP A 183 -9.36 -3.79 -8.20
N GLY A 184 -10.04 -4.90 -8.49
CA GLY A 184 -11.49 -4.99 -8.45
C GLY A 184 -12.05 -4.81 -7.04
N VAL A 185 -11.51 -5.50 -6.03
CA VAL A 185 -11.96 -5.38 -4.64
C VAL A 185 -11.66 -3.99 -4.08
N ARG A 186 -10.52 -3.37 -4.44
CA ARG A 186 -10.20 -1.98 -4.06
C ARG A 186 -11.20 -0.98 -4.65
N SER A 187 -11.61 -1.17 -5.89
CA SER A 187 -12.61 -0.32 -6.54
C SER A 187 -13.98 -0.45 -5.88
N GLN A 188 -14.40 -1.67 -5.55
CA GLN A 188 -15.65 -1.92 -4.83
C GLN A 188 -15.62 -1.30 -3.43
N TRP A 189 -14.53 -1.48 -2.69
CA TRP A 189 -14.36 -0.86 -1.38
C TRP A 189 -14.38 0.68 -1.47
N ALA A 190 -13.72 1.26 -2.47
CA ALA A 190 -13.74 2.72 -2.65
C ALA A 190 -15.16 3.27 -2.90
N THR A 191 -16.06 2.45 -3.44
CA THR A 191 -17.48 2.78 -3.67
C THR A 191 -18.33 2.60 -2.42
N LEU A 192 -18.11 1.53 -1.64
CA LEU A 192 -18.88 1.13 -0.45
C LEU A 192 -17.94 0.81 0.73
N PRO A 193 -17.22 1.82 1.28
CA PRO A 193 -16.17 1.58 2.26
C PRO A 193 -16.67 1.03 3.60
N ASP A 194 -17.91 1.32 3.96
CA ASP A 194 -18.53 0.89 5.22
C ASP A 194 -19.18 -0.51 5.12
N GLU A 195 -19.32 -1.06 3.91
CA GLU A 195 -19.96 -2.35 3.66
C GLU A 195 -19.00 -3.45 3.24
N ILE A 196 -17.82 -3.08 2.69
CA ILE A 196 -16.87 -4.04 2.13
C ILE A 196 -15.62 -4.12 3.00
N ASP A 197 -15.37 -5.29 3.58
CA ASP A 197 -14.10 -5.61 4.22
C ASP A 197 -13.07 -6.01 3.14
N LEU A 198 -12.36 -5.00 2.62
CA LEU A 198 -11.35 -5.19 1.56
C LEU A 198 -10.33 -6.29 1.90
N PRO A 199 -9.67 -6.30 3.09
CA PRO A 199 -8.75 -7.36 3.46
C PRO A 199 -9.36 -8.76 3.48
N ALA A 200 -10.55 -8.91 4.05
CA ALA A 200 -11.20 -10.21 4.17
C ALA A 200 -11.63 -10.76 2.80
N VAL A 201 -12.25 -9.93 1.95
CA VAL A 201 -12.68 -10.32 0.61
C VAL A 201 -11.48 -10.71 -0.25
N PHE A 202 -10.42 -9.90 -0.24
CA PHE A 202 -9.21 -10.19 -1.01
C PHE A 202 -8.52 -11.47 -0.51
N ALA A 203 -8.36 -11.65 0.81
CA ALA A 203 -7.73 -12.84 1.38
C ALA A 203 -8.48 -14.12 1.00
N THR A 204 -9.81 -14.12 1.04
CA THR A 204 -10.64 -15.27 0.65
C THR A 204 -10.47 -15.60 -0.83
N ALA A 205 -10.46 -14.59 -1.70
CA ALA A 205 -10.31 -14.79 -3.13
C ALA A 205 -8.89 -15.28 -3.50
N ALA A 206 -7.85 -14.72 -2.86
CA ALA A 206 -6.47 -15.15 -3.04
C ALA A 206 -6.24 -16.58 -2.54
N ASP A 207 -6.82 -16.95 -1.38
CA ASP A 207 -6.79 -18.31 -0.84
C ASP A 207 -7.38 -19.33 -1.83
N ALA A 208 -8.55 -19.05 -2.36
CA ALA A 208 -9.21 -19.90 -3.35
C ALA A 208 -8.41 -20.03 -4.66
N LEU A 209 -7.80 -18.93 -5.11
CA LEU A 209 -6.96 -18.93 -6.30
C LEU A 209 -5.70 -19.79 -6.09
N LEU A 210 -5.02 -19.67 -4.95
CA LEU A 210 -3.87 -20.49 -4.61
C LEU A 210 -4.25 -21.97 -4.49
N ALA A 211 -5.34 -22.30 -3.78
CA ALA A 211 -5.83 -23.68 -3.65
C ALA A 211 -6.12 -24.33 -5.00
N ARG A 212 -6.65 -23.56 -5.96
CA ARG A 212 -6.92 -24.05 -7.32
C ARG A 212 -5.67 -24.51 -8.05
N ILE A 213 -4.55 -23.82 -7.86
CA ILE A 213 -3.29 -24.06 -8.60
C ILE A 213 -2.27 -24.89 -7.83
N SER A 214 -2.39 -25.02 -6.52
CA SER A 214 -1.48 -25.83 -5.70
C SER A 214 -1.64 -27.32 -5.96
N VAL A 215 -0.53 -28.07 -5.94
CA VAL A 215 -0.53 -29.52 -6.11
C VAL A 215 -1.27 -30.21 -4.96
N ASP A 216 -1.09 -29.72 -3.72
CA ASP A 216 -1.76 -30.25 -2.52
C ASP A 216 -3.21 -29.79 -2.36
N GLY A 217 -3.71 -28.90 -3.24
CA GLY A 217 -5.04 -28.35 -3.19
C GLY A 217 -5.26 -27.36 -2.01
N ARG A 218 -4.20 -26.96 -1.30
CA ARG A 218 -4.28 -26.03 -0.16
C ARG A 218 -4.10 -24.60 -0.61
N GLY A 219 -4.90 -23.72 -0.02
CA GLY A 219 -4.74 -22.26 -0.10
C GLY A 219 -3.71 -21.74 0.92
N LEU A 220 -3.88 -20.49 1.32
CA LEU A 220 -3.08 -19.86 2.37
C LEU A 220 -3.33 -20.55 3.70
N SER A 221 -2.27 -20.84 4.45
CA SER A 221 -2.39 -21.48 5.77
C SER A 221 -3.24 -20.61 6.70
N ARG A 222 -4.32 -21.17 7.22
CA ARG A 222 -5.07 -20.61 8.35
C ARG A 222 -4.46 -21.10 9.67
N ASP A 223 -3.17 -20.88 9.86
CA ASP A 223 -2.55 -21.15 11.15
C ASP A 223 -2.96 -20.05 12.12
N GLY A 224 -4.02 -20.30 12.90
CA GLY A 224 -4.38 -19.42 14.01
C GLY A 224 -5.84 -19.25 14.37
N GLN A 225 -6.75 -20.14 13.98
CA GLN A 225 -8.09 -20.19 14.55
C GLN A 225 -8.49 -21.65 14.85
N GLN A 226 -8.08 -22.12 15.99
CA GLN A 226 -8.78 -23.11 16.80
C GLN A 226 -9.16 -22.46 18.12
#